data_1e6fcbd86ba6163089e398c21e0b1bc5
#
_entry.id   1e6fcbd86ba6163089e398c21e0b1bc5
#
_cell.length_a   1.000
_cell.length_b   1.000
_cell.length_c   1.000
_cell.angle_alpha   90.00
_cell.angle_beta   90.00
_cell.angle_gamma   90.00
#
_symmetry.space_group_name_H-M   'P 1'
#
loop_
_entity.id
_entity.type
_entity.pdbx_description
1 polymer ?
#
loop_
_entity_poly.entity_id
_entity_poly.type
_entity_poly.pdbx_seq_one_letter_code
_entity_poly.pdbx_strand_id
1 'polypeptide(L)'
;MRIVSGKYRRRLLQTNPGETTRPITDRAKVILFDRLQPMLDHAPRVADIFAGTGTMGLEALSRGAASVVFIEQDRNAHDLLQKNVAMLGAQAETVCWRTDAFRSSFHPKGVPAFLPYNMVFFDPPYKLAPKIRTGSLLYSALERLASPELCAPEALLVLRCDQHAAFVMPPDWKPDETHRVKNMMLYFFRYRPGPAEAAAPIIDAEDVLPDAAGESEHVQETDEFEFM
;
A
#
# COMPACT_ATOMS: atom_id res chain seq x y z
N MET A 1 4.08 14.35 -7.38
CA MET A 1 3.14 13.76 -6.40
C MET A 1 3.31 14.45 -5.06
N ARG A 2 2.32 14.50 -4.16
CA ARG A 2 2.43 15.18 -2.87
C ARG A 2 1.91 14.33 -1.72
N ILE A 3 2.35 14.63 -0.52
CA ILE A 3 1.76 14.12 0.72
C ILE A 3 0.45 14.90 1.00
N VAL A 4 -0.62 14.17 1.27
CA VAL A 4 -1.97 14.74 1.35
C VAL A 4 -2.32 15.21 2.75
N SER A 5 -1.87 14.48 3.80
CA SER A 5 -2.22 14.79 5.19
C SER A 5 -1.06 14.52 6.16
N GLY A 6 -1.25 14.87 7.44
CA GLY A 6 -0.31 14.61 8.51
C GLY A 6 0.86 15.61 8.60
N LYS A 7 1.94 15.19 9.29
CA LYS A 7 3.09 16.04 9.63
C LYS A 7 3.84 16.62 8.41
N TYR A 8 3.77 15.93 7.27
CA TYR A 8 4.43 16.34 6.02
C TYR A 8 3.44 16.87 4.97
N ARG A 9 2.22 17.21 5.35
CA ARG A 9 1.17 17.68 4.43
C ARG A 9 1.68 18.74 3.45
N ARG A 10 1.27 18.62 2.18
CA ARG A 10 1.61 19.48 1.03
C ARG A 10 3.06 19.39 0.54
N ARG A 11 3.93 18.59 1.17
CA ARG A 11 5.27 18.36 0.64
C ARG A 11 5.21 17.65 -0.70
N LEU A 12 5.91 18.18 -1.69
CA LEU A 12 6.03 17.58 -3.02
C LEU A 12 7.11 16.52 -3.00
N LEU A 13 6.75 15.32 -3.42
CA LEU A 13 7.69 14.22 -3.59
C LEU A 13 8.26 14.22 -5.01
N GLN A 14 9.55 13.95 -5.12
CA GLN A 14 10.20 13.68 -6.39
C GLN A 14 9.67 12.38 -6.97
N THR A 15 9.35 12.37 -8.25
CA THR A 15 8.83 11.20 -8.97
C THR A 15 9.62 10.99 -10.25
N ASN A 16 9.65 9.75 -10.75
CA ASN A 16 10.31 9.45 -12.01
C ASN A 16 9.41 9.89 -13.19
N PRO A 17 9.83 10.83 -14.04
CA PRO A 17 9.07 11.17 -15.23
C PRO A 17 9.11 9.97 -16.21
N GLY A 18 7.98 9.36 -16.48
CA GLY A 18 7.85 8.24 -17.42
C GLY A 18 7.55 6.86 -16.80
N GLU A 19 7.28 6.78 -15.50
CA GLU A 19 6.84 5.52 -14.90
C GLU A 19 5.51 5.04 -15.50
N THR A 20 5.55 3.79 -15.98
CA THR A 20 4.41 3.06 -16.56
C THR A 20 3.36 2.65 -15.52
N THR A 21 3.63 2.88 -14.25
CA THR A 21 2.70 2.64 -13.15
C THR A 21 1.80 3.86 -12.99
N ARG A 22 0.48 3.67 -13.09
CA ARG A 22 -0.47 4.74 -12.78
C ARG A 22 -0.28 5.19 -11.33
N PRO A 23 0.21 6.41 -11.09
CA PRO A 23 0.36 6.92 -9.74
C PRO A 23 -1.02 6.93 -9.06
N ILE A 24 -1.04 6.57 -7.78
CA ILE A 24 -2.26 6.74 -6.98
C ILE A 24 -2.63 8.24 -6.95
N THR A 25 -3.87 8.58 -7.29
CA THR A 25 -4.33 9.97 -7.27
C THR A 25 -4.45 10.48 -5.84
N ASP A 26 -4.39 11.80 -5.62
CA ASP A 26 -4.57 12.39 -4.31
C ASP A 26 -5.92 11.99 -3.68
N ARG A 27 -7.01 11.96 -4.47
CA ARG A 27 -8.32 11.50 -4.02
C ARG A 27 -8.31 10.03 -3.57
N ALA A 28 -7.67 9.16 -4.33
CA ALA A 28 -7.57 7.74 -3.95
C ALA A 28 -6.71 7.56 -2.69
N LYS A 29 -5.66 8.36 -2.50
CA LYS A 29 -4.90 8.39 -1.25
C LYS A 29 -5.76 8.84 -0.08
N VAL A 30 -6.56 9.89 -0.23
CA VAL A 30 -7.48 10.34 0.82
C VAL A 30 -8.38 9.18 1.24
N ILE A 31 -9.10 8.56 0.30
CA ILE A 31 -10.03 7.45 0.58
C ILE A 31 -9.32 6.30 1.31
N LEU A 32 -8.17 5.87 0.80
CA LEU A 32 -7.41 4.78 1.39
C LEU A 32 -6.92 5.14 2.80
N PHE A 33 -6.28 6.29 2.95
CA PHE A 33 -5.62 6.63 4.22
C PHE A 33 -6.60 7.09 5.30
N ASP A 34 -7.77 7.64 4.95
CA ASP A 34 -8.82 7.94 5.93
C ASP A 34 -9.36 6.62 6.54
N ARG A 35 -9.43 5.55 5.73
CA ARG A 35 -9.78 4.22 6.22
C ARG A 35 -8.68 3.60 7.09
N LEU A 36 -7.42 3.86 6.78
CA LEU A 36 -6.27 3.37 7.55
C LEU A 36 -6.01 4.21 8.82
N GLN A 37 -6.63 5.38 8.96
CA GLN A 37 -6.36 6.31 10.06
C GLN A 37 -6.50 5.67 11.44
N PRO A 38 -7.54 4.86 11.75
CA PRO A 38 -7.65 4.21 13.07
C PRO A 38 -6.44 3.33 13.41
N MET A 39 -5.81 2.68 12.42
CA MET A 39 -4.57 1.93 12.65
C MET A 39 -3.36 2.84 12.79
N LEU A 40 -3.30 3.91 11.98
CA LEU A 40 -2.19 4.87 12.00
C LEU A 40 -2.10 5.63 13.32
N ASP A 41 -3.22 5.85 14.01
CA ASP A 41 -3.29 6.48 15.34
C ASP A 41 -2.59 5.63 16.42
N HIS A 42 -2.35 4.34 16.15
CA HIS A 42 -1.61 3.44 17.03
C HIS A 42 -0.12 3.28 16.65
N ALA A 43 0.40 4.19 15.84
CA ALA A 43 1.80 4.23 15.41
C ALA A 43 2.33 2.87 14.88
N PRO A 44 1.73 2.29 13.81
CA PRO A 44 2.12 1.00 13.28
C PRO A 44 3.51 1.04 12.62
N ARG A 45 4.18 -0.10 12.64
CA ARG A 45 5.35 -0.37 11.80
C ARG A 45 4.87 -0.84 10.44
N VAL A 46 5.36 -0.20 9.39
CA VAL A 46 4.87 -0.38 8.03
C VAL A 46 5.94 -0.98 7.12
N ALA A 47 5.55 -1.91 6.24
CA ALA A 47 6.34 -2.28 5.07
C ALA A 47 5.67 -1.71 3.81
N ASP A 48 6.45 -1.04 2.96
CA ASP A 48 6.02 -0.56 1.64
C ASP A 48 6.80 -1.33 0.57
N ILE A 49 6.13 -2.32 -0.03
CA ILE A 49 6.73 -3.28 -0.97
C ILE A 49 6.34 -2.89 -2.39
N PHE A 50 7.32 -2.84 -3.28
CA PHE A 50 7.26 -2.17 -4.57
C PHE A 50 7.08 -0.65 -4.38
N ALA A 51 7.85 -0.09 -3.46
CA ALA A 51 7.66 1.24 -2.92
C ALA A 51 7.78 2.38 -3.96
N GLY A 52 8.43 2.14 -5.10
CA GLY A 52 8.71 3.18 -6.07
C GLY A 52 9.45 4.35 -5.41
N THR A 53 8.90 5.54 -5.52
CA THR A 53 9.46 6.75 -4.89
C THR A 53 8.95 7.00 -3.45
N GLY A 54 8.28 5.99 -2.84
CA GLY A 54 7.88 5.97 -1.43
C GLY A 54 6.55 6.65 -1.11
N THR A 55 5.69 6.83 -2.09
CA THR A 55 4.46 7.62 -1.94
C THR A 55 3.53 7.07 -0.85
N MET A 56 3.37 5.75 -0.75
CA MET A 56 2.45 5.12 0.21
C MET A 56 3.03 5.14 1.62
N GLY A 57 4.26 4.67 1.78
CA GLY A 57 4.91 4.63 3.09
C GLY A 57 5.17 6.02 3.67
N LEU A 58 5.53 7.02 2.85
CA LEU A 58 5.73 8.39 3.31
C LEU A 58 4.40 9.07 3.68
N GLU A 59 3.28 8.74 3.03
CA GLU A 59 1.95 9.17 3.47
C GLU A 59 1.59 8.53 4.81
N ALA A 60 1.83 7.21 4.98
CA ALA A 60 1.61 6.52 6.24
C ALA A 60 2.43 7.13 7.38
N LEU A 61 3.72 7.39 7.14
CA LEU A 61 4.60 8.05 8.10
C LEU A 61 4.12 9.46 8.46
N SER A 62 3.63 10.20 7.47
CA SER A 62 3.05 11.53 7.68
C SER A 62 1.83 11.52 8.57
N ARG A 63 1.04 10.43 8.53
CA ARG A 63 -0.22 10.27 9.26
C ARG A 63 -0.11 9.52 10.59
N GLY A 64 1.10 9.14 11.01
CA GLY A 64 1.30 8.59 12.35
C GLY A 64 1.98 7.22 12.41
N ALA A 65 2.37 6.61 11.30
CA ALA A 65 3.18 5.39 11.36
C ALA A 65 4.48 5.64 12.16
N ALA A 66 4.87 4.69 13.00
CA ALA A 66 6.09 4.79 13.80
C ALA A 66 7.35 4.65 12.94
N SER A 67 7.28 3.75 11.96
CA SER A 67 8.42 3.47 11.08
C SER A 67 7.97 2.84 9.77
N VAL A 68 8.81 2.98 8.73
CA VAL A 68 8.56 2.38 7.42
C VAL A 68 9.80 1.70 6.87
N VAL A 69 9.66 0.46 6.44
CA VAL A 69 10.63 -0.24 5.61
C VAL A 69 10.17 -0.19 4.17
N PHE A 70 10.93 0.47 3.32
CA PHE A 70 10.69 0.52 1.88
C PHE A 70 11.51 -0.54 1.16
N ILE A 71 10.87 -1.29 0.27
CA ILE A 71 11.50 -2.30 -0.59
C ILE A 71 11.27 -1.90 -2.05
N GLU A 72 12.36 -1.56 -2.72
CA GLU A 72 12.35 -1.16 -4.12
C GLU A 72 13.60 -1.68 -4.83
N GLN A 73 13.44 -2.32 -5.98
CA GLN A 73 14.55 -2.87 -6.76
C GLN A 73 15.12 -1.90 -7.79
N ASP A 74 14.27 -1.04 -8.39
CA ASP A 74 14.71 -0.08 -9.39
C ASP A 74 15.62 0.97 -8.76
N ARG A 75 16.79 1.13 -9.35
CA ARG A 75 17.80 2.06 -8.83
C ARG A 75 17.33 3.50 -8.84
N ASN A 76 16.70 3.93 -9.93
CA ASN A 76 16.30 5.33 -10.08
C ASN A 76 15.16 5.69 -9.13
N ALA A 77 14.16 4.80 -9.00
CA ALA A 77 13.07 4.96 -8.03
C ALA A 77 13.60 4.97 -6.60
N HIS A 78 14.52 4.06 -6.25
CA HIS A 78 15.15 4.01 -4.93
C HIS A 78 15.98 5.26 -4.62
N ASP A 79 16.76 5.78 -5.58
CA ASP A 79 17.53 7.01 -5.38
C ASP A 79 16.60 8.23 -5.14
N LEU A 80 15.45 8.28 -5.82
CA LEU A 80 14.42 9.30 -5.57
C LEU A 80 13.72 9.11 -4.22
N LEU A 81 13.45 7.88 -3.82
CA LEU A 81 12.92 7.54 -2.49
C LEU A 81 13.85 8.07 -1.40
N GLN A 82 15.16 7.81 -1.48
CA GLN A 82 16.12 8.32 -0.50
C GLN A 82 16.15 9.85 -0.45
N LYS A 83 16.05 10.53 -1.60
CA LYS A 83 15.94 11.99 -1.65
C LYS A 83 14.66 12.49 -1.00
N ASN A 84 13.53 11.80 -1.21
CA ASN A 84 12.25 12.13 -0.58
C ASN A 84 12.32 11.98 0.94
N VAL A 85 12.89 10.87 1.42
CA VAL A 85 13.13 10.63 2.86
C VAL A 85 14.02 11.72 3.46
N ALA A 86 15.12 12.05 2.80
CA ALA A 86 16.05 13.08 3.27
C ALA A 86 15.39 14.48 3.30
N MET A 87 14.62 14.82 2.26
CA MET A 87 13.88 16.11 2.17
C MET A 87 12.85 16.26 3.30
N LEU A 88 12.29 15.15 3.78
CA LEU A 88 11.32 15.15 4.87
C LEU A 88 11.99 15.06 6.26
N GLY A 89 13.31 14.83 6.33
CA GLY A 89 14.01 14.59 7.59
C GLY A 89 13.60 13.28 8.27
N ALA A 90 13.19 12.27 7.50
CA ALA A 90 12.57 11.04 8.00
C ALA A 90 13.52 9.84 8.09
N GLN A 91 14.84 10.06 8.06
CA GLN A 91 15.84 8.99 8.01
C GLN A 91 15.80 8.08 9.25
N ALA A 92 15.49 8.65 10.43
CA ALA A 92 15.45 7.88 11.67
C ALA A 92 14.26 6.91 11.73
N GLU A 93 13.16 7.24 11.06
CA GLU A 93 11.94 6.45 11.04
C GLU A 93 11.82 5.55 9.80
N THR A 94 12.87 5.48 8.95
CA THR A 94 12.75 4.77 7.66
C THR A 94 13.97 3.92 7.35
N VAL A 95 13.73 2.80 6.66
CA VAL A 95 14.75 1.97 6.02
C VAL A 95 14.45 1.92 4.53
N CYS A 96 15.34 2.49 3.70
CA CYS A 96 15.25 2.36 2.24
C CYS A 96 16.10 1.17 1.81
N TRP A 97 15.47 0.03 1.53
CA TRP A 97 16.17 -1.20 1.18
C TRP A 97 16.03 -1.51 -0.31
N ARG A 98 17.15 -1.33 -1.04
CA ARG A 98 17.19 -1.68 -2.46
C ARG A 98 17.36 -3.19 -2.63
N THR A 99 16.24 -3.88 -2.85
CA THR A 99 16.22 -5.32 -3.05
C THR A 99 15.03 -5.74 -3.93
N ASP A 100 15.14 -6.91 -4.53
CA ASP A 100 14.05 -7.52 -5.29
C ASP A 100 13.04 -8.17 -4.34
N ALA A 101 11.79 -7.72 -4.35
CA ALA A 101 10.71 -8.26 -3.54
C ALA A 101 10.49 -9.77 -3.76
N PHE A 102 10.77 -10.29 -4.97
CA PHE A 102 10.64 -11.71 -5.26
C PHE A 102 11.67 -12.58 -4.52
N ARG A 103 12.81 -12.01 -4.14
CA ARG A 103 13.91 -12.70 -3.47
C ARG A 103 14.17 -12.21 -2.05
N SER A 104 13.50 -11.15 -1.64
CA SER A 104 13.67 -10.54 -0.33
C SER A 104 13.23 -11.49 0.79
N SER A 105 13.97 -11.46 1.91
CA SER A 105 13.51 -12.05 3.17
C SER A 105 12.48 -11.18 3.88
N PHE A 106 12.26 -9.95 3.43
CA PHE A 106 11.47 -8.92 4.10
C PHE A 106 11.96 -8.57 5.53
N HIS A 107 13.09 -9.11 5.94
CA HIS A 107 13.70 -8.90 7.25
C HIS A 107 14.99 -8.10 7.10
N PRO A 108 14.96 -6.75 7.14
CA PRO A 108 16.16 -5.93 7.03
C PRO A 108 17.09 -6.17 8.22
N LYS A 109 18.38 -6.36 7.94
CA LYS A 109 19.37 -6.66 8.98
C LYS A 109 19.66 -5.43 9.84
N GLY A 110 19.87 -5.65 11.15
CA GLY A 110 20.35 -4.62 12.08
C GLY A 110 19.31 -3.60 12.52
N VAL A 111 18.03 -3.77 12.18
CA VAL A 111 16.96 -2.85 12.53
C VAL A 111 15.74 -3.56 13.15
N PRO A 112 15.92 -4.31 14.26
CA PRO A 112 14.84 -5.10 14.86
C PRO A 112 13.64 -4.25 15.32
N ALA A 113 13.86 -2.96 15.60
CA ALA A 113 12.78 -2.04 16.00
C ALA A 113 11.73 -1.80 14.91
N PHE A 114 12.02 -2.15 13.64
CA PHE A 114 11.10 -2.00 12.51
C PHE A 114 10.18 -3.20 12.34
N LEU A 115 10.34 -4.25 13.15
CA LEU A 115 9.60 -5.51 13.08
C LEU A 115 8.89 -5.83 14.40
N PRO A 116 7.87 -6.71 14.40
CA PRO A 116 7.11 -7.15 13.21
C PRO A 116 6.24 -6.04 12.63
N TYR A 117 5.91 -6.14 11.34
CA TYR A 117 5.04 -5.19 10.66
C TYR A 117 3.60 -5.30 11.16
N ASN A 118 2.94 -4.16 11.34
CA ASN A 118 1.51 -4.09 11.64
C ASN A 118 0.69 -3.80 10.38
N MET A 119 1.34 -3.20 9.37
CA MET A 119 0.72 -2.85 8.09
C MET A 119 1.70 -3.09 6.94
N VAL A 120 1.19 -3.64 5.85
CA VAL A 120 1.96 -3.92 4.64
C VAL A 120 1.23 -3.32 3.44
N PHE A 121 1.86 -2.42 2.72
CA PHE A 121 1.47 -2.08 1.35
C PHE A 121 2.16 -3.06 0.40
N PHE A 122 1.36 -3.80 -0.35
CA PHE A 122 1.85 -4.70 -1.39
C PHE A 122 1.30 -4.23 -2.72
N ASP A 123 2.07 -3.38 -3.40
CA ASP A 123 1.61 -2.61 -4.56
C ASP A 123 2.41 -2.94 -5.84
N PRO A 124 2.34 -4.19 -6.32
CA PRO A 124 3.07 -4.59 -7.51
C PRO A 124 2.55 -3.83 -8.74
N PRO A 125 3.37 -3.64 -9.79
CA PRO A 125 2.89 -3.13 -11.07
C PRO A 125 1.62 -3.86 -11.52
N TYR A 126 0.60 -3.14 -11.97
CA TYR A 126 -0.75 -3.67 -12.29
C TYR A 126 -0.74 -4.93 -13.16
N LYS A 127 0.19 -5.02 -14.11
CA LYS A 127 0.35 -6.20 -14.97
C LYS A 127 0.76 -7.46 -14.21
N LEU A 128 1.22 -7.33 -12.97
CA LEU A 128 1.70 -8.44 -12.15
C LEU A 128 0.64 -8.96 -11.16
N ALA A 129 -0.30 -8.13 -10.72
CA ALA A 129 -1.34 -8.58 -9.78
C ALA A 129 -2.12 -9.82 -10.27
N PRO A 130 -2.56 -9.92 -11.55
CA PRO A 130 -3.21 -11.13 -12.07
C PRO A 130 -2.29 -12.35 -12.12
N LYS A 131 -1.00 -12.18 -11.90
CA LYS A 131 -0.02 -13.27 -11.83
C LYS A 131 0.15 -13.82 -10.42
N ILE A 132 -0.59 -13.33 -9.42
CA ILE A 132 -0.62 -13.92 -8.08
C ILE A 132 -1.41 -15.23 -8.18
N ARG A 133 -0.70 -16.34 -8.37
CA ARG A 133 -1.23 -17.70 -8.51
C ARG A 133 -0.33 -18.62 -7.69
N THR A 134 -0.90 -19.68 -7.15
CA THR A 134 -0.12 -20.71 -6.44
C THR A 134 1.13 -21.09 -7.23
N GLY A 135 2.28 -21.06 -6.56
CA GLY A 135 3.59 -21.34 -7.16
C GLY A 135 4.21 -20.19 -7.95
N SER A 136 3.55 -19.03 -8.09
CA SER A 136 4.17 -17.86 -8.71
C SER A 136 5.11 -17.14 -7.74
N LEU A 137 6.02 -16.31 -8.29
CA LEU A 137 6.96 -15.53 -7.47
C LEU A 137 6.26 -14.55 -6.54
N LEU A 138 5.15 -13.93 -6.98
CA LEU A 138 4.36 -13.02 -6.15
C LEU A 138 3.66 -13.78 -5.03
N TYR A 139 3.09 -14.94 -5.33
CA TYR A 139 2.46 -15.78 -4.33
C TYR A 139 3.47 -16.22 -3.27
N SER A 140 4.66 -16.70 -3.70
CA SER A 140 5.73 -17.08 -2.78
C SER A 140 6.29 -15.90 -1.97
N ALA A 141 6.25 -14.68 -2.52
CA ALA A 141 6.58 -13.47 -1.75
C ALA A 141 5.56 -13.22 -0.64
N LEU A 142 4.27 -13.36 -0.95
CA LEU A 142 3.18 -13.22 0.04
C LEU A 142 3.20 -14.33 1.10
N GLU A 143 3.57 -15.57 0.72
CA GLU A 143 3.79 -16.68 1.67
C GLU A 143 4.94 -16.36 2.64
N ARG A 144 6.06 -15.86 2.14
CA ARG A 144 7.20 -15.47 3.01
C ARG A 144 6.86 -14.32 3.95
N LEU A 145 6.04 -13.36 3.50
CA LEU A 145 5.55 -12.28 4.36
C LEU A 145 4.65 -12.78 5.47
N ALA A 146 3.88 -13.83 5.23
CA ALA A 146 2.97 -14.45 6.18
C ALA A 146 3.74 -15.26 7.25
N SER A 147 4.52 -14.57 8.06
CA SER A 147 5.37 -15.18 9.09
C SER A 147 5.27 -14.35 10.37
N PRO A 148 5.22 -14.98 11.57
CA PRO A 148 5.15 -14.26 12.85
C PRO A 148 6.40 -13.43 13.15
N GLU A 149 7.51 -13.73 12.50
CA GLU A 149 8.75 -12.93 12.59
C GLU A 149 8.63 -11.61 11.82
N LEU A 150 7.80 -11.58 10.80
CA LEU A 150 7.63 -10.43 9.89
C LEU A 150 6.35 -9.66 10.17
N CYS A 151 5.25 -10.33 10.44
CA CYS A 151 3.94 -9.70 10.62
C CYS A 151 3.39 -9.96 12.03
N ALA A 152 2.94 -8.90 12.67
CA ALA A 152 2.20 -9.00 13.93
C ALA A 152 0.86 -9.73 13.71
N PRO A 153 0.28 -10.37 14.73
CA PRO A 153 -1.08 -10.87 14.64
C PRO A 153 -2.04 -9.77 14.16
N GLU A 154 -2.97 -10.11 13.28
CA GLU A 154 -3.92 -9.16 12.66
C GLU A 154 -3.24 -8.06 11.83
N ALA A 155 -1.98 -8.21 11.43
CA ALA A 155 -1.34 -7.26 10.53
C ALA A 155 -2.17 -7.10 9.24
N LEU A 156 -2.35 -5.85 8.82
CA LEU A 156 -3.14 -5.50 7.65
C LEU A 156 -2.26 -5.45 6.40
N LEU A 157 -2.60 -6.22 5.37
CA LEU A 157 -2.02 -6.10 4.05
C LEU A 157 -3.01 -5.38 3.13
N VAL A 158 -2.52 -4.37 2.43
CA VAL A 158 -3.26 -3.63 1.39
C VAL A 158 -2.66 -3.97 0.03
N LEU A 159 -3.45 -4.66 -0.80
CA LEU A 159 -3.12 -4.95 -2.19
C LEU A 159 -3.89 -4.01 -3.11
N ARG A 160 -3.19 -3.32 -3.98
CA ARG A 160 -3.78 -2.46 -5.01
C ARG A 160 -3.64 -3.09 -6.39
N CYS A 161 -4.72 -3.18 -7.14
CA CYS A 161 -4.68 -3.72 -8.50
C CYS A 161 -5.77 -3.11 -9.42
N ASP A 162 -5.77 -3.54 -10.69
CA ASP A 162 -6.83 -3.21 -11.63
C ASP A 162 -8.15 -3.87 -11.23
N GLN A 163 -9.26 -3.23 -11.57
CA GLN A 163 -10.61 -3.71 -11.25
C GLN A 163 -10.97 -5.07 -11.88
N HIS A 164 -10.23 -5.54 -12.88
CA HIS A 164 -10.46 -6.82 -13.55
C HIS A 164 -9.40 -7.88 -13.17
N ALA A 165 -8.59 -7.62 -12.15
CA ALA A 165 -7.57 -8.57 -11.72
C ALA A 165 -8.19 -9.70 -10.90
N ALA A 166 -8.11 -10.93 -11.40
CA ALA A 166 -8.38 -12.13 -10.63
C ALA A 166 -7.06 -12.71 -10.11
N PHE A 167 -7.01 -13.10 -8.84
CA PHE A 167 -5.80 -13.60 -8.20
C PHE A 167 -6.11 -14.55 -7.03
N VAL A 168 -5.09 -15.26 -6.55
CA VAL A 168 -5.19 -16.21 -5.43
C VAL A 168 -4.25 -15.76 -4.33
N MET A 169 -4.75 -15.60 -3.11
CA MET A 169 -3.93 -15.25 -1.94
C MET A 169 -3.49 -16.49 -1.16
N PRO A 170 -2.28 -16.46 -0.53
CA PRO A 170 -1.92 -17.48 0.44
C PRO A 170 -2.91 -17.55 1.60
N PRO A 171 -3.16 -18.75 2.16
CA PRO A 171 -4.26 -18.98 3.11
C PRO A 171 -4.11 -18.21 4.44
N ASP A 172 -2.89 -17.80 4.80
CA ASP A 172 -2.67 -17.01 6.02
C ASP A 172 -3.10 -15.54 5.89
N TRP A 173 -3.34 -15.07 4.67
CA TRP A 173 -3.93 -13.76 4.38
C TRP A 173 -5.45 -13.91 4.21
N LYS A 174 -6.19 -13.66 5.29
CA LYS A 174 -7.67 -13.74 5.27
C LYS A 174 -8.26 -12.45 4.70
N PRO A 175 -9.22 -12.55 3.76
CA PRO A 175 -9.94 -11.37 3.27
C PRO A 175 -10.59 -10.60 4.43
N ASP A 176 -10.49 -9.28 4.40
CA ASP A 176 -11.11 -8.37 5.38
C ASP A 176 -12.13 -7.48 4.66
N GLU A 177 -11.66 -6.63 3.76
CA GLU A 177 -12.49 -5.68 3.03
C GLU A 177 -12.01 -5.49 1.61
N THR A 178 -12.89 -4.92 0.77
CA THR A 178 -12.58 -4.54 -0.60
C THR A 178 -13.24 -3.21 -0.94
N HIS A 179 -12.48 -2.30 -1.54
CA HIS A 179 -12.99 -1.01 -1.97
C HIS A 179 -12.66 -0.73 -3.43
N ARG A 180 -13.65 -0.29 -4.20
CA ARG A 180 -13.46 0.19 -5.55
C ARG A 180 -13.25 1.69 -5.57
N VAL A 181 -12.17 2.14 -6.21
CA VAL A 181 -11.88 3.57 -6.43
C VAL A 181 -11.65 3.79 -7.91
N LYS A 182 -12.70 4.20 -8.65
CA LYS A 182 -12.71 4.29 -10.13
C LYS A 182 -12.36 2.94 -10.78
N ASN A 183 -11.23 2.86 -11.49
CA ASN A 183 -10.76 1.65 -12.18
C ASN A 183 -9.73 0.86 -11.36
N MET A 184 -9.68 1.07 -10.06
CA MET A 184 -8.73 0.48 -9.14
C MET A 184 -9.47 -0.22 -8.02
N MET A 185 -8.99 -1.38 -7.63
CA MET A 185 -9.45 -2.09 -6.44
C MET A 185 -8.39 -2.01 -5.36
N LEU A 186 -8.87 -1.86 -4.13
CA LEU A 186 -8.10 -1.92 -2.90
C LEU A 186 -8.61 -3.13 -2.12
N TYR A 187 -7.80 -4.13 -1.98
CA TYR A 187 -8.11 -5.33 -1.20
C TYR A 187 -7.35 -5.26 0.12
N PHE A 188 -8.05 -5.57 1.20
CA PHE A 188 -7.52 -5.61 2.57
C PHE A 188 -7.54 -7.04 3.06
N PHE A 189 -6.42 -7.50 3.63
CA PHE A 189 -6.26 -8.84 4.18
C PHE A 189 -5.68 -8.74 5.57
N ARG A 190 -6.13 -9.66 6.46
CA ARG A 190 -5.56 -9.82 7.80
C ARG A 190 -4.65 -11.02 7.86
N TYR A 191 -3.48 -10.84 8.47
CA TYR A 191 -2.58 -11.94 8.77
C TYR A 191 -3.15 -12.76 9.94
N ARG A 192 -3.63 -13.95 9.64
CA ARG A 192 -4.19 -14.91 10.59
C ARG A 192 -3.66 -16.30 10.26
N PRO A 193 -2.48 -16.68 10.82
CA PRO A 193 -1.93 -18.00 10.61
C PRO A 193 -2.86 -19.05 11.22
N GLY A 194 -3.13 -20.10 10.48
CA GLY A 194 -4.02 -21.19 10.92
C GLY A 194 -3.72 -22.46 10.15
N PRO A 195 -4.31 -23.60 10.57
CA PRO A 195 -4.23 -24.80 9.75
C PRO A 195 -4.74 -24.49 8.35
N ALA A 196 -4.07 -25.04 7.35
CA ALA A 196 -4.45 -24.88 5.94
C ALA A 196 -5.79 -25.57 5.68
N GLU A 197 -6.88 -24.96 6.13
CA GLU A 197 -8.24 -25.39 5.80
C GLU A 197 -8.69 -24.66 4.54
N ALA A 198 -9.02 -25.47 3.54
CA ALA A 198 -9.60 -25.14 2.24
C ALA A 198 -8.70 -24.39 1.25
N ALA A 199 -8.90 -24.70 -0.03
CA ALA A 199 -8.25 -24.03 -1.15
C ALA A 199 -8.36 -22.51 -1.02
N ALA A 200 -7.24 -21.82 -1.22
CA ALA A 200 -7.19 -20.37 -1.21
C ALA A 200 -8.28 -19.79 -2.14
N PRO A 201 -9.13 -18.88 -1.66
CA PRO A 201 -10.23 -18.38 -2.47
C PRO A 201 -9.69 -17.65 -3.70
N ILE A 202 -10.28 -17.93 -4.85
CA ILE A 202 -10.08 -17.09 -6.04
C ILE A 202 -10.83 -15.80 -5.74
N ILE A 203 -10.11 -14.70 -5.74
CA ILE A 203 -10.72 -13.38 -5.57
C ILE A 203 -10.96 -12.84 -6.97
N ASP A 204 -12.22 -12.78 -7.36
CA ASP A 204 -12.65 -12.19 -8.61
C ASP A 204 -13.29 -10.83 -8.33
N ALA A 205 -12.97 -9.86 -9.16
CA ALA A 205 -13.52 -8.51 -9.02
C ALA A 205 -15.05 -8.48 -9.25
N GLU A 206 -15.61 -9.49 -9.90
CA GLU A 206 -17.05 -9.62 -10.12
C GLU A 206 -17.82 -10.03 -8.87
N ASP A 207 -17.15 -10.63 -7.88
CA ASP A 207 -17.78 -11.03 -6.60
C ASP A 207 -17.92 -9.86 -5.60
N VAL A 208 -17.41 -8.69 -5.96
CA VAL A 208 -17.52 -7.49 -5.11
C VAL A 208 -18.83 -6.78 -5.42
N LEU A 209 -19.77 -6.85 -4.47
CA LEU A 209 -21.01 -6.07 -4.53
C LEU A 209 -20.69 -4.58 -4.73
N PRO A 210 -21.43 -3.86 -5.61
CA PRO A 210 -21.25 -2.44 -5.76
C PRO A 210 -21.54 -1.76 -4.41
N ASP A 211 -20.59 -0.96 -3.93
CA ASP A 211 -20.83 -0.07 -2.79
C ASP A 211 -22.15 0.71 -3.04
N ALA A 212 -23.02 0.69 -2.03
CA ALA A 212 -24.24 1.51 -2.05
C ALA A 212 -23.83 2.95 -2.42
N ALA A 213 -24.31 3.40 -3.55
CA ALA A 213 -24.04 4.72 -4.08
C ALA A 213 -24.38 5.77 -3.03
N GLY A 214 -23.36 6.34 -2.41
CA GLY A 214 -23.50 7.59 -1.66
C GLY A 214 -23.98 8.64 -2.64
N GLU A 215 -25.19 9.12 -2.42
CA GLU A 215 -25.85 10.16 -3.18
C GLU A 215 -24.89 11.35 -3.35
N SER A 216 -24.58 11.64 -4.59
CA SER A 216 -23.87 12.87 -4.96
C SER A 216 -24.86 14.01 -4.83
N GLU A 217 -24.83 14.77 -3.74
CA GLU A 217 -25.42 16.10 -3.72
C GLU A 217 -24.76 16.93 -4.85
N HIS A 218 -25.58 17.31 -5.80
CA HIS A 218 -25.31 18.30 -6.81
C HIS A 218 -25.12 19.65 -6.10
N VAL A 219 -23.88 20.04 -5.88
CA VAL A 219 -23.58 21.44 -5.65
C VAL A 219 -23.60 22.13 -7.01
N GLN A 220 -24.69 22.83 -7.31
CA GLN A 220 -24.76 23.79 -8.41
C GLN A 220 -23.77 24.91 -8.12
N GLU A 221 -22.74 25.05 -8.92
CA GLU A 221 -21.96 26.28 -9.06
C GLU A 221 -22.89 27.32 -9.71
N THR A 222 -23.33 28.30 -8.92
CA THR A 222 -23.86 29.55 -9.44
C THR A 222 -22.71 30.49 -9.66
N ASP A 223 -22.28 30.62 -10.90
CA ASP A 223 -21.53 31.78 -11.38
C ASP A 223 -22.46 33.00 -11.38
N GLU A 224 -22.25 33.91 -10.47
CA GLU A 224 -22.63 35.31 -10.61
C GLU A 224 -21.49 36.21 -10.13
N PHE A 225 -20.65 36.56 -11.07
CA PHE A 225 -19.88 37.81 -10.98
C PHE A 225 -20.53 38.81 -11.92
N GLU A 226 -21.38 39.67 -11.43
CA GLU A 226 -21.74 40.93 -12.08
C GLU A 226 -20.89 42.06 -11.54
N PHE A 227 -20.37 42.83 -12.47
CA PHE A 227 -19.65 44.07 -12.31
C PHE A 227 -20.51 45.17 -11.67
N MET A 228 -19.98 45.89 -10.69
CA MET A 228 -20.00 47.36 -10.60
C MET A 228 -18.84 47.86 -9.76
#